data_ca38c6ce93244f62a1b0bee29de351a6
#
_entry.id   ca38c6ce93244f62a1b0bee29de351a6
#
_cell.length_a   1.000
_cell.length_b   1.000
_cell.length_c   1.000
_cell.angle_alpha   90.00
_cell.angle_beta   90.00
_cell.angle_gamma   90.00
#
_symmetry.space_group_name_H-M   'P 1'
#
loop_
_entity.id
_entity.type
_entity.pdbx_description
1 polymer ?
#
loop_
_entity_poly.entity_id
_entity_poly.type
_entity_poly.pdbx_seq_one_letter_code
_entity_poly.pdbx_strand_id
1 'polypeptide(L)'
;MTSAPPEPPEPRVPITARLIQKPLVWAVVMGILFGVPIYRSMTRRITASPAVLGGLPPFTLTDQRGQPFGTRELAGKIWVADFIFTSCQGVCPLLSERMAEVGKRARHLGPDFHLVSISVDPERDTPARLAEYAARWGANPISWSFLTGPEQAIQATVVEGFKVGAGKEPSQRAAAADGGAAFWEIFHGENLVLVDRQMRIRGYFSPTAEGINKLLEAVGRVASGA
;
A
#
# COMPACT_ATOMS: atom_id res chain seq x y z
N MET A 1 47.13 79.59 16.23
CA MET A 1 47.39 78.13 16.28
C MET A 1 46.05 77.44 16.51
N THR A 2 45.39 76.99 15.45
CA THR A 2 44.09 76.36 15.49
C THR A 2 44.33 74.83 15.33
N SER A 3 44.17 74.11 16.43
CA SER A 3 44.29 72.68 16.43
C SER A 3 43.08 72.03 15.69
N ALA A 4 43.34 71.16 14.73
CA ALA A 4 42.30 70.41 14.02
C ALA A 4 41.56 69.47 15.00
N PRO A 5 40.25 69.26 14.79
CA PRO A 5 39.48 68.32 15.64
C PRO A 5 39.97 66.87 15.45
N PRO A 6 39.85 66.01 16.48
CA PRO A 6 40.26 64.65 16.39
C PRO A 6 39.39 63.86 15.40
N GLU A 7 40.03 63.05 14.60
CA GLU A 7 39.39 62.15 13.61
C GLU A 7 38.45 61.16 14.29
N PRO A 8 37.22 60.92 13.77
CA PRO A 8 36.29 59.99 14.38
C PRO A 8 36.85 58.57 14.32
N PRO A 9 36.59 57.73 15.35
CA PRO A 9 37.09 56.36 15.40
C PRO A 9 36.51 55.51 14.26
N GLU A 10 37.35 54.79 13.58
CA GLU A 10 36.97 53.87 12.52
C GLU A 10 35.90 52.86 12.98
N PRO A 11 34.85 52.56 12.18
CA PRO A 11 33.82 51.64 12.52
C PRO A 11 34.43 50.22 12.66
N ARG A 12 34.31 49.65 13.87
CA ARG A 12 34.77 48.27 14.14
C ARG A 12 33.88 47.28 13.37
N VAL A 13 34.37 46.76 12.24
CA VAL A 13 33.70 45.75 11.45
C VAL A 13 33.57 44.47 12.33
N PRO A 14 32.34 43.98 12.58
CA PRO A 14 32.15 42.80 13.41
C PRO A 14 32.86 41.57 12.81
N ILE A 15 33.42 40.73 13.66
CA ILE A 15 34.18 39.53 13.25
C ILE A 15 33.39 38.63 12.28
N THR A 16 32.06 38.57 12.43
CA THR A 16 31.14 37.86 11.52
C THR A 16 31.19 38.40 10.09
N ALA A 17 31.30 39.70 9.89
CA ALA A 17 31.40 40.30 8.55
C ALA A 17 32.72 39.93 7.86
N ARG A 18 33.82 39.81 8.60
CA ARG A 18 35.11 39.39 8.06
C ARG A 18 35.15 37.89 7.70
N LEU A 19 34.40 37.03 8.41
CA LEU A 19 34.28 35.64 8.09
C LEU A 19 33.50 35.40 6.79
N ILE A 20 32.39 36.11 6.58
CA ILE A 20 31.55 36.01 5.38
C ILE A 20 32.26 36.46 4.11
N GLN A 21 33.26 37.32 4.22
CA GLN A 21 34.06 37.77 3.08
C GLN A 21 35.12 36.77 2.61
N LYS A 22 35.35 35.69 3.37
CA LYS A 22 36.35 34.68 2.98
C LYS A 22 35.74 33.71 1.98
N PRO A 23 36.29 33.53 0.78
CA PRO A 23 35.76 32.60 -0.23
C PRO A 23 35.74 31.14 0.26
N LEU A 24 36.62 30.80 1.18
CA LEU A 24 36.69 29.46 1.79
C LEU A 24 35.44 29.11 2.61
N VAL A 25 34.84 30.11 3.30
CA VAL A 25 33.60 29.92 4.07
C VAL A 25 32.45 29.54 3.12
N TRP A 26 32.33 30.25 1.99
CA TRP A 26 31.32 29.93 0.98
C TRP A 26 31.56 28.60 0.30
N ALA A 27 32.79 28.22 0.05
CA ALA A 27 33.13 26.88 -0.48
C ALA A 27 32.68 25.76 0.48
N VAL A 28 32.91 25.91 1.78
CA VAL A 28 32.45 24.96 2.80
C VAL A 28 30.91 24.92 2.90
N VAL A 29 30.26 26.08 2.92
CA VAL A 29 28.79 26.18 2.96
C VAL A 29 28.17 25.50 1.72
N MET A 30 28.70 25.76 0.52
CA MET A 30 28.24 25.12 -0.71
C MET A 30 28.53 23.61 -0.72
N GLY A 31 29.70 23.22 -0.24
CA GLY A 31 30.05 21.80 -0.08
C GLY A 31 29.09 21.04 0.85
N ILE A 32 28.69 21.66 1.95
CA ILE A 32 27.71 21.06 2.87
C ILE A 32 26.29 21.10 2.25
N LEU A 33 25.88 22.22 1.68
CA LEU A 33 24.54 22.43 1.14
C LEU A 33 24.24 21.47 -0.03
N PHE A 34 25.21 21.23 -0.90
CA PHE A 34 25.06 20.37 -2.06
C PHE A 34 25.68 18.98 -1.88
N GLY A 35 26.81 18.89 -1.21
CA GLY A 35 27.53 17.61 -1.01
C GLY A 35 26.78 16.65 -0.09
N VAL A 36 26.17 17.15 1.00
CA VAL A 36 25.43 16.27 1.93
C VAL A 36 24.17 15.67 1.28
N PRO A 37 23.31 16.43 0.57
CA PRO A 37 22.17 15.83 -0.13
C PRO A 37 22.59 14.86 -1.25
N ILE A 38 23.62 15.21 -2.02
CA ILE A 38 24.16 14.35 -3.07
C ILE A 38 24.71 13.06 -2.46
N TYR A 39 25.55 13.15 -1.42
CA TYR A 39 26.08 11.99 -0.71
C TYR A 39 24.98 11.12 -0.12
N ARG A 40 23.96 11.73 0.53
CA ARG A 40 22.78 11.01 1.03
C ARG A 40 21.96 10.36 -0.08
N SER A 41 21.87 10.99 -1.24
CA SER A 41 21.18 10.42 -2.42
C SER A 41 21.95 9.22 -2.98
N MET A 42 23.28 9.32 -3.06
CA MET A 42 24.14 8.22 -3.53
C MET A 42 24.26 7.06 -2.53
N THR A 43 24.18 7.34 -1.23
CA THR A 43 24.26 6.33 -0.16
C THR A 43 22.89 5.83 0.29
N ARG A 44 21.78 6.34 -0.26
CA ARG A 44 20.48 5.68 -0.09
C ARG A 44 20.64 4.26 -0.64
N ARG A 45 20.79 3.32 0.28
CA ARG A 45 20.75 1.89 -0.06
C ARG A 45 19.47 1.69 -0.85
N ILE A 46 19.60 1.27 -2.09
CA ILE A 46 18.47 0.69 -2.83
C ILE A 46 18.12 -0.54 -2.02
N THR A 47 17.15 -0.41 -1.13
CA THR A 47 16.71 -1.52 -0.30
C THR A 47 16.17 -2.55 -1.27
N ALA A 48 16.76 -3.73 -1.26
CA ALA A 48 16.40 -4.80 -2.19
C ALA A 48 14.89 -5.00 -2.24
N SER A 49 14.38 -5.37 -3.40
CA SER A 49 12.96 -5.69 -3.57
C SER A 49 12.52 -6.70 -2.51
N PRO A 50 11.30 -6.62 -1.97
CA PRO A 50 10.82 -7.59 -0.99
C PRO A 50 11.00 -9.03 -1.47
N ALA A 51 11.32 -9.94 -0.56
CA ALA A 51 11.49 -11.35 -0.91
C ALA A 51 10.23 -11.93 -1.56
N VAL A 52 10.41 -12.94 -2.41
CA VAL A 52 9.30 -13.71 -2.95
C VAL A 52 8.86 -14.72 -1.88
N LEU A 53 7.62 -14.61 -1.43
CA LEU A 53 7.05 -15.49 -0.40
C LEU A 53 6.33 -16.70 -1.01
N GLY A 54 5.87 -16.59 -2.26
CA GLY A 54 5.18 -17.66 -2.97
C GLY A 54 4.67 -17.19 -4.33
N GLY A 55 4.26 -18.12 -5.17
CA GLY A 55 3.55 -17.85 -6.42
C GLY A 55 2.06 -18.09 -6.27
N LEU A 56 1.26 -17.24 -6.88
CA LEU A 56 -0.19 -17.45 -6.97
C LEU A 56 -0.52 -18.39 -8.14
N PRO A 57 -1.28 -19.47 -7.90
CA PRO A 57 -1.81 -20.27 -8.98
C PRO A 57 -2.78 -19.43 -9.85
N PRO A 58 -2.98 -19.82 -11.11
CA PRO A 58 -3.98 -19.18 -11.95
C PRO A 58 -5.38 -19.29 -11.32
N PHE A 59 -6.12 -18.18 -11.32
CA PHE A 59 -7.50 -18.12 -10.87
C PHE A 59 -8.34 -17.25 -11.81
N THR A 60 -9.64 -17.53 -11.83
CA THR A 60 -10.65 -16.71 -12.49
C THR A 60 -11.88 -16.67 -11.60
N LEU A 61 -12.29 -15.48 -11.22
CA LEU A 61 -13.48 -15.18 -10.43
C LEU A 61 -14.40 -14.26 -11.23
N THR A 62 -15.48 -13.78 -10.63
CA THR A 62 -16.43 -12.85 -11.25
C THR A 62 -16.29 -11.48 -10.62
N ASP A 63 -16.12 -10.43 -11.44
CA ASP A 63 -16.02 -9.06 -10.93
C ASP A 63 -17.41 -8.46 -10.61
N GLN A 64 -17.41 -7.27 -10.02
CA GLN A 64 -18.63 -6.52 -9.67
C GLN A 64 -19.51 -6.13 -10.87
N ARG A 65 -19.05 -6.32 -12.11
CA ARG A 65 -19.80 -6.11 -13.35
C ARG A 65 -20.34 -7.42 -13.92
N GLY A 66 -20.13 -8.55 -13.21
CA GLY A 66 -20.51 -9.87 -13.66
C GLY A 66 -19.58 -10.46 -14.76
N GLN A 67 -18.38 -9.89 -14.95
CA GLN A 67 -17.43 -10.37 -15.96
C GLN A 67 -16.35 -11.26 -15.33
N PRO A 68 -15.82 -12.24 -16.08
CA PRO A 68 -14.66 -13.00 -15.65
C PRO A 68 -13.47 -12.08 -15.42
N PHE A 69 -12.80 -12.25 -14.26
CA PHE A 69 -11.63 -11.46 -13.89
C PHE A 69 -10.68 -12.32 -13.06
N GLY A 70 -9.38 -12.20 -13.31
CA GLY A 70 -8.40 -12.99 -12.57
C GLY A 70 -6.96 -12.74 -13.02
N THR A 71 -6.16 -13.80 -12.97
CA THR A 71 -4.73 -13.72 -13.28
C THR A 71 -4.44 -13.20 -14.69
N ARG A 72 -5.34 -13.41 -15.64
CA ARG A 72 -5.16 -12.92 -17.02
C ARG A 72 -5.24 -11.40 -17.09
N GLU A 73 -6.20 -10.78 -16.41
CA GLU A 73 -6.44 -9.32 -16.37
C GLU A 73 -5.40 -8.61 -15.51
N LEU A 74 -4.79 -9.34 -14.57
CA LEU A 74 -3.75 -8.87 -13.66
C LEU A 74 -2.32 -9.12 -14.17
N ALA A 75 -2.17 -9.88 -15.27
CA ALA A 75 -0.86 -10.19 -15.82
C ALA A 75 -0.05 -8.92 -16.14
N GLY A 76 1.19 -8.87 -15.71
CA GLY A 76 2.08 -7.73 -15.93
C GLY A 76 1.83 -6.52 -15.02
N LYS A 77 0.82 -6.56 -14.15
CA LYS A 77 0.52 -5.49 -13.19
C LYS A 77 1.07 -5.80 -11.80
N ILE A 78 1.35 -4.75 -11.05
CA ILE A 78 1.55 -4.81 -9.61
C ILE A 78 0.19 -4.59 -8.98
N TRP A 79 -0.17 -5.41 -8.01
CA TRP A 79 -1.48 -5.27 -7.42
C TRP A 79 -1.50 -5.62 -5.93
N VAL A 80 -2.50 -5.07 -5.25
CA VAL A 80 -2.72 -5.32 -3.82
C VAL A 80 -4.08 -5.97 -3.66
N ALA A 81 -4.10 -7.08 -2.91
CA ALA A 81 -5.32 -7.78 -2.55
C ALA A 81 -5.70 -7.54 -1.10
N ASP A 82 -7.01 -7.50 -0.83
CA ASP A 82 -7.61 -7.68 0.49
C ASP A 82 -8.80 -8.64 0.42
N PHE A 83 -9.24 -9.12 1.59
CA PHE A 83 -10.30 -10.09 1.72
C PHE A 83 -11.42 -9.48 2.56
N ILE A 84 -12.61 -9.43 2.01
CA ILE A 84 -13.76 -8.73 2.60
C ILE A 84 -15.02 -9.58 2.56
N PHE A 85 -16.06 -9.12 3.24
CA PHE A 85 -17.45 -9.46 2.96
C PHE A 85 -18.34 -8.25 3.24
N THR A 86 -19.37 -8.03 2.40
CA THR A 86 -20.11 -6.76 2.40
C THR A 86 -20.96 -6.53 3.65
N SER A 87 -21.32 -7.59 4.38
CA SER A 87 -22.08 -7.55 5.62
C SER A 87 -21.23 -7.36 6.88
N CYS A 88 -19.89 -7.26 6.75
CA CYS A 88 -18.97 -7.03 7.86
C CYS A 88 -19.17 -5.63 8.45
N GLN A 89 -19.40 -5.57 9.77
CA GLN A 89 -19.47 -4.31 10.53
C GLN A 89 -18.18 -4.01 11.31
N GLY A 90 -17.20 -4.89 11.22
CA GLY A 90 -15.93 -4.80 11.96
C GLY A 90 -14.77 -4.26 11.10
N VAL A 91 -13.84 -5.13 10.75
CA VAL A 91 -12.57 -4.78 10.12
C VAL A 91 -12.68 -4.43 8.63
N CYS A 92 -13.66 -4.96 7.88
CA CYS A 92 -13.75 -4.73 6.44
C CYS A 92 -13.91 -3.26 6.03
N PRO A 93 -14.69 -2.42 6.74
CA PRO A 93 -14.70 -0.97 6.48
C PRO A 93 -13.32 -0.33 6.58
N LEU A 94 -12.52 -0.72 7.59
CA LEU A 94 -11.15 -0.24 7.74
C LEU A 94 -10.26 -0.71 6.58
N LEU A 95 -10.34 -1.99 6.20
CA LEU A 95 -9.57 -2.52 5.06
C LEU A 95 -9.90 -1.76 3.77
N SER A 96 -11.19 -1.54 3.48
CA SER A 96 -11.61 -0.80 2.29
C SER A 96 -11.19 0.67 2.31
N GLU A 97 -11.19 1.33 3.49
CA GLU A 97 -10.62 2.67 3.65
C GLU A 97 -9.12 2.69 3.32
N ARG A 98 -8.38 1.71 3.83
CA ARG A 98 -6.94 1.58 3.57
C ARG A 98 -6.65 1.24 2.12
N MET A 99 -7.46 0.40 1.48
CA MET A 99 -7.37 0.14 0.04
C MET A 99 -7.60 1.42 -0.78
N ALA A 100 -8.60 2.23 -0.43
CA ALA A 100 -8.82 3.53 -1.06
C ALA A 100 -7.62 4.49 -0.87
N GLU A 101 -7.01 4.51 0.32
CA GLU A 101 -5.78 5.26 0.60
C GLU A 101 -4.62 4.79 -0.29
N VAL A 102 -4.38 3.47 -0.36
CA VAL A 102 -3.35 2.87 -1.22
C VAL A 102 -3.57 3.27 -2.68
N GLY A 103 -4.81 3.16 -3.18
CA GLY A 103 -5.15 3.55 -4.55
C GLY A 103 -4.85 5.02 -4.86
N LYS A 104 -5.18 5.93 -3.93
CA LYS A 104 -4.86 7.36 -4.06
C LYS A 104 -3.35 7.61 -4.11
N ARG A 105 -2.59 6.95 -3.24
CA ARG A 105 -1.14 7.16 -3.11
C ARG A 105 -0.35 6.50 -4.23
N ALA A 106 -0.84 5.37 -4.77
CA ALA A 106 -0.22 4.65 -5.88
C ALA A 106 -0.72 5.08 -7.27
N ARG A 107 -1.62 6.09 -7.37
CA ARG A 107 -2.22 6.52 -8.66
C ARG A 107 -1.22 6.91 -9.74
N HIS A 108 0.00 7.31 -9.35
CA HIS A 108 1.07 7.68 -10.28
C HIS A 108 1.61 6.50 -11.08
N LEU A 109 1.34 5.25 -10.66
CA LEU A 109 1.70 4.03 -11.39
C LEU A 109 0.74 3.74 -12.57
N GLY A 110 -0.39 4.45 -12.65
CA GLY A 110 -1.33 4.35 -13.76
C GLY A 110 -1.88 2.93 -13.96
N PRO A 111 -1.94 2.43 -15.20
CA PRO A 111 -2.53 1.13 -15.53
C PRO A 111 -1.69 -0.07 -15.04
N ASP A 112 -0.45 0.16 -14.64
CA ASP A 112 0.46 -0.88 -14.13
C ASP A 112 0.16 -1.29 -12.69
N PHE A 113 -0.77 -0.57 -12.02
CA PHE A 113 -1.19 -0.83 -10.65
C PHE A 113 -2.67 -1.15 -10.57
N HIS A 114 -3.04 -2.16 -9.77
CA HIS A 114 -4.43 -2.56 -9.59
C HIS A 114 -4.73 -2.90 -8.12
N LEU A 115 -5.98 -2.73 -7.72
CA LEU A 115 -6.49 -3.16 -6.42
C LEU A 115 -7.52 -4.26 -6.62
N VAL A 116 -7.51 -5.26 -5.74
CA VAL A 116 -8.43 -6.40 -5.82
C VAL A 116 -8.97 -6.69 -4.43
N SER A 117 -10.28 -6.58 -4.25
CA SER A 117 -10.98 -7.02 -3.05
C SER A 117 -11.73 -8.31 -3.35
N ILE A 118 -11.38 -9.39 -2.67
CA ILE A 118 -12.00 -10.71 -2.87
C ILE A 118 -12.99 -10.96 -1.74
N SER A 119 -14.27 -11.17 -2.11
CA SER A 119 -15.27 -11.57 -1.12
C SER A 119 -15.04 -13.02 -0.67
N VAL A 120 -15.12 -13.22 0.64
CA VAL A 120 -15.07 -14.54 1.29
C VAL A 120 -16.45 -15.06 1.69
N ASP A 121 -17.51 -14.33 1.35
CA ASP A 121 -18.93 -14.70 1.57
C ASP A 121 -19.71 -14.67 0.24
N PRO A 122 -19.39 -15.58 -0.71
CA PRO A 122 -19.99 -15.56 -2.05
C PRO A 122 -21.51 -15.84 -2.06
N GLU A 123 -22.03 -16.45 -1.02
CA GLU A 123 -23.46 -16.71 -0.92
C GLU A 123 -24.27 -15.42 -0.82
N ARG A 124 -23.71 -14.41 -0.15
CA ARG A 124 -24.36 -13.11 0.07
C ARG A 124 -23.83 -12.03 -0.88
N ASP A 125 -22.58 -12.10 -1.25
CA ASP A 125 -21.89 -11.08 -2.01
C ASP A 125 -21.98 -11.32 -3.52
N THR A 126 -23.16 -11.06 -4.06
CA THR A 126 -23.38 -11.06 -5.52
C THR A 126 -22.62 -9.92 -6.20
N PRO A 127 -22.36 -10.00 -7.52
CA PRO A 127 -21.75 -8.89 -8.27
C PRO A 127 -22.44 -7.55 -8.04
N ALA A 128 -23.77 -7.53 -7.99
CA ALA A 128 -24.55 -6.32 -7.74
C ALA A 128 -24.26 -5.72 -6.34
N ARG A 129 -24.21 -6.55 -5.30
CA ARG A 129 -23.85 -6.09 -3.94
C ARG A 129 -22.41 -5.60 -3.86
N LEU A 130 -21.51 -6.25 -4.56
CA LEU A 130 -20.12 -5.78 -4.66
C LEU A 130 -20.02 -4.45 -5.41
N ALA A 131 -20.82 -4.22 -6.43
CA ALA A 131 -20.90 -2.93 -7.12
C ALA A 131 -21.38 -1.80 -6.20
N GLU A 132 -22.41 -2.05 -5.39
CA GLU A 132 -22.88 -1.11 -4.38
C GLU A 132 -21.83 -0.84 -3.30
N TYR A 133 -21.14 -1.89 -2.86
CA TYR A 133 -20.06 -1.77 -1.88
C TYR A 133 -18.90 -0.94 -2.46
N ALA A 134 -18.46 -1.24 -3.68
CA ALA A 134 -17.42 -0.51 -4.39
C ALA A 134 -17.74 0.98 -4.52
N ALA A 135 -19.00 1.31 -4.85
CA ALA A 135 -19.46 2.68 -4.97
C ALA A 135 -19.36 3.45 -3.65
N ARG A 136 -19.67 2.82 -2.51
CA ARG A 136 -19.54 3.44 -1.16
C ARG A 136 -18.11 3.88 -0.86
N TRP A 137 -17.10 3.15 -1.35
CA TRP A 137 -15.70 3.45 -1.15
C TRP A 137 -15.09 4.32 -2.26
N GLY A 138 -15.91 4.76 -3.22
CA GLY A 138 -15.44 5.56 -4.35
C GLY A 138 -14.44 4.81 -5.24
N ALA A 139 -14.60 3.49 -5.34
CA ALA A 139 -13.70 2.65 -6.12
C ALA A 139 -13.79 2.98 -7.62
N ASN A 140 -12.63 3.22 -8.23
CA ASN A 140 -12.55 3.35 -9.68
C ASN A 140 -12.55 1.96 -10.32
N PRO A 141 -13.57 1.59 -11.12
CA PRO A 141 -13.70 0.25 -11.69
C PRO A 141 -12.59 -0.12 -12.69
N ILE A 142 -11.79 0.85 -13.13
CA ILE A 142 -10.63 0.60 -14.01
C ILE A 142 -9.42 0.09 -13.20
N SER A 143 -9.27 0.51 -11.95
CA SER A 143 -8.10 0.24 -11.12
C SER A 143 -8.41 -0.50 -9.83
N TRP A 144 -9.68 -0.78 -9.54
CA TRP A 144 -10.09 -1.52 -8.35
C TRP A 144 -11.25 -2.47 -8.67
N SER A 145 -10.99 -3.77 -8.60
CA SER A 145 -11.94 -4.84 -8.84
C SER A 145 -12.37 -5.51 -7.56
N PHE A 146 -13.66 -5.80 -7.44
CA PHE A 146 -14.25 -6.56 -6.36
C PHE A 146 -14.73 -7.90 -6.91
N LEU A 147 -14.25 -8.99 -6.34
CA LEU A 147 -14.41 -10.32 -6.89
C LEU A 147 -15.27 -11.20 -5.99
N THR A 148 -16.10 -12.01 -6.63
CA THR A 148 -16.87 -13.10 -6.04
C THR A 148 -16.85 -14.30 -7.00
N GLY A 149 -17.46 -15.43 -6.62
CA GLY A 149 -17.52 -16.61 -7.49
C GLY A 149 -17.96 -17.84 -6.74
N PRO A 150 -17.85 -19.02 -7.33
CA PRO A 150 -18.13 -20.27 -6.65
C PRO A 150 -17.28 -20.43 -5.37
N GLU A 151 -17.89 -20.87 -4.27
CA GLU A 151 -17.21 -21.01 -2.97
C GLU A 151 -15.89 -21.77 -3.07
N GLN A 152 -15.87 -22.88 -3.81
CA GLN A 152 -14.65 -23.68 -4.02
C GLN A 152 -13.54 -22.88 -4.72
N ALA A 153 -13.89 -22.05 -5.71
CA ALA A 153 -12.92 -21.22 -6.43
C ALA A 153 -12.35 -20.12 -5.52
N ILE A 154 -13.19 -19.52 -4.68
CA ILE A 154 -12.75 -18.55 -3.67
C ILE A 154 -11.84 -19.21 -2.65
N GLN A 155 -12.25 -20.36 -2.10
CA GLN A 155 -11.45 -21.11 -1.13
C GLN A 155 -10.08 -21.50 -1.70
N ALA A 156 -10.04 -22.05 -2.91
CA ALA A 156 -8.78 -22.37 -3.59
C ALA A 156 -7.91 -21.11 -3.78
N THR A 157 -8.50 -20.00 -4.20
CA THR A 157 -7.76 -18.74 -4.41
C THR A 157 -7.22 -18.19 -3.10
N VAL A 158 -8.04 -18.09 -2.05
CA VAL A 158 -7.70 -17.44 -0.79
C VAL A 158 -6.81 -18.32 0.08
N VAL A 159 -7.18 -19.59 0.29
CA VAL A 159 -6.45 -20.48 1.19
C VAL A 159 -5.21 -21.04 0.53
N GLU A 160 -5.37 -21.62 -0.66
CA GLU A 160 -4.26 -22.31 -1.33
C GLU A 160 -3.36 -21.31 -2.08
N GLY A 161 -3.96 -20.29 -2.70
CA GLY A 161 -3.24 -19.27 -3.44
C GLY A 161 -2.55 -18.27 -2.52
N PHE A 162 -3.32 -17.50 -1.78
CA PHE A 162 -2.78 -16.43 -0.93
C PHE A 162 -2.23 -16.91 0.40
N LYS A 163 -2.39 -18.18 0.76
CA LYS A 163 -1.98 -18.73 2.07
C LYS A 163 -2.58 -17.98 3.26
N VAL A 164 -3.71 -17.34 3.04
CA VAL A 164 -4.46 -16.66 4.09
C VAL A 164 -5.44 -17.67 4.68
N GLY A 165 -5.41 -17.83 5.99
CA GLY A 165 -6.31 -18.74 6.69
C GLY A 165 -7.76 -18.25 6.56
N ALA A 166 -8.43 -18.71 5.53
CA ALA A 166 -9.89 -18.68 5.42
C ALA A 166 -10.36 -20.07 5.82
N GLY A 167 -10.43 -20.34 7.10
CA GLY A 167 -10.94 -21.59 7.65
C GLY A 167 -12.30 -21.35 8.25
N LYS A 168 -13.29 -22.15 7.86
CA LYS A 168 -14.50 -22.37 8.65
C LYS A 168 -14.08 -23.20 9.87
N GLU A 169 -13.54 -22.56 10.92
CA GLU A 169 -13.47 -23.17 12.24
C GLU A 169 -14.90 -23.16 12.81
N PRO A 170 -15.46 -24.33 13.20
CA PRO A 170 -16.72 -24.33 13.93
C PRO A 170 -16.46 -23.66 15.27
N SER A 171 -16.96 -22.42 15.43
CA SER A 171 -16.89 -21.76 16.72
C SER A 171 -17.59 -22.66 17.75
N GLN A 172 -16.92 -22.99 18.85
CA GLN A 172 -17.51 -23.72 19.98
C GLN A 172 -18.76 -23.01 20.58
N ARG A 173 -19.08 -21.80 20.13
CA ARG A 173 -20.30 -21.05 20.49
C ARG A 173 -21.51 -21.38 19.62
N ALA A 174 -21.34 -21.95 18.41
CA ALA A 174 -22.46 -22.28 17.54
C ALA A 174 -23.20 -23.58 17.96
N ALA A 175 -22.64 -24.36 18.85
CA ALA A 175 -23.27 -25.59 19.38
C ALA A 175 -24.38 -25.34 20.42
N ALA A 176 -24.67 -24.10 20.77
CA ALA A 176 -25.57 -23.75 21.88
C ALA A 176 -26.82 -22.96 21.50
N ALA A 177 -27.11 -22.74 20.22
CA ALA A 177 -28.32 -21.99 19.81
C ALA A 177 -29.09 -22.73 18.72
N ASP A 178 -30.32 -23.08 19.04
CA ASP A 178 -31.33 -23.70 18.19
C ASP A 178 -31.34 -23.22 16.75
N GLY A 179 -31.14 -24.13 15.78
CA GLY A 179 -31.71 -24.08 14.42
C GLY A 179 -31.25 -22.95 13.50
N GLY A 180 -30.26 -22.15 13.86
CA GLY A 180 -29.70 -21.10 13.02
C GLY A 180 -28.53 -21.59 12.20
N ALA A 181 -28.44 -21.16 10.93
CA ALA A 181 -27.30 -21.39 10.06
C ALA A 181 -26.00 -21.15 10.83
N ALA A 182 -25.09 -22.12 10.81
CA ALA A 182 -23.81 -22.04 11.51
C ALA A 182 -23.14 -20.72 11.14
N PHE A 183 -22.96 -19.84 12.12
CA PHE A 183 -22.19 -18.61 11.96
C PHE A 183 -20.73 -19.05 11.77
N TRP A 184 -20.31 -19.10 10.54
CA TRP A 184 -18.92 -19.34 10.19
C TRP A 184 -18.12 -18.12 10.62
N GLU A 185 -17.31 -18.27 11.63
CA GLU A 185 -16.30 -17.26 11.95
C GLU A 185 -15.28 -17.27 10.81
N ILE A 186 -15.50 -16.41 9.83
CA ILE A 186 -14.62 -16.26 8.68
C ILE A 186 -13.36 -15.59 9.21
N PHE A 187 -12.33 -16.40 9.46
CA PHE A 187 -10.98 -15.93 9.71
C PHE A 187 -10.46 -15.33 8.39
N HIS A 188 -10.76 -14.06 8.16
CA HIS A 188 -10.18 -13.33 7.06
C HIS A 188 -8.84 -12.75 7.54
N GLY A 189 -7.81 -12.92 6.74
CA GLY A 189 -6.55 -12.24 7.00
C GLY A 189 -6.76 -10.74 6.94
N GLU A 190 -6.58 -10.07 8.07
CA GLU A 190 -6.69 -8.62 8.19
C GLU A 190 -5.55 -7.88 7.48
N ASN A 191 -4.87 -8.54 6.53
CA ASN A 191 -3.69 -8.02 5.87
C ASN A 191 -3.98 -7.68 4.40
N LEU A 192 -3.30 -6.63 3.94
CA LEU A 192 -3.17 -6.32 2.53
C LEU A 192 -2.00 -7.13 1.95
N VAL A 193 -2.21 -7.76 0.80
CA VAL A 193 -1.22 -8.63 0.17
C VAL A 193 -0.69 -7.99 -1.11
N LEU A 194 0.62 -7.77 -1.17
CA LEU A 194 1.28 -7.25 -2.37
C LEU A 194 1.66 -8.38 -3.31
N VAL A 195 1.28 -8.26 -4.57
CA VAL A 195 1.61 -9.20 -5.64
C VAL A 195 2.32 -8.45 -6.78
N ASP A 196 3.36 -9.06 -7.31
CA ASP A 196 4.15 -8.50 -8.41
C ASP A 196 3.62 -8.89 -9.80
N ARG A 197 4.27 -8.35 -10.85
CA ARG A 197 3.93 -8.58 -12.25
C ARG A 197 3.98 -10.04 -12.69
N GLN A 198 4.70 -10.90 -11.94
CA GLN A 198 4.84 -12.33 -12.19
C GLN A 198 3.93 -13.19 -11.30
N MET A 199 2.88 -12.58 -10.71
CA MET A 199 1.94 -13.26 -9.80
C MET A 199 2.64 -13.85 -8.56
N ARG A 200 3.68 -13.22 -8.05
CA ARG A 200 4.39 -13.66 -6.84
C ARG A 200 4.02 -12.75 -5.67
N ILE A 201 3.71 -13.36 -4.54
CA ILE A 201 3.43 -12.66 -3.29
C ILE A 201 4.74 -12.07 -2.77
N ARG A 202 4.73 -10.76 -2.49
CA ARG A 202 5.88 -9.98 -2.05
C ARG A 202 5.77 -9.52 -0.60
N GLY A 203 4.63 -9.69 0.02
CA GLY A 203 4.43 -9.38 1.44
C GLY A 203 2.99 -9.29 1.86
N TYR A 204 2.79 -9.40 3.17
CA TYR A 204 1.54 -9.18 3.88
C TYR A 204 1.71 -7.97 4.78
N PHE A 205 0.80 -7.03 4.73
CA PHE A 205 0.92 -5.74 5.41
C PHE A 205 -0.33 -5.46 6.24
N SER A 206 -0.13 -5.09 7.48
CA SER A 206 -1.25 -4.72 8.36
C SER A 206 -1.94 -3.44 7.88
N PRO A 207 -3.26 -3.26 8.14
CA PRO A 207 -4.01 -2.06 7.74
C PRO A 207 -3.72 -0.85 8.66
N THR A 208 -2.63 -0.85 9.38
CA THR A 208 -2.17 0.29 10.18
C THR A 208 -1.47 1.33 9.30
N ALA A 209 -1.40 2.58 9.76
CA ALA A 209 -0.69 3.64 9.03
C ALA A 209 0.77 3.26 8.71
N GLU A 210 1.47 2.59 9.66
CA GLU A 210 2.83 2.09 9.44
C GLU A 210 2.86 0.97 8.39
N GLY A 211 1.91 0.01 8.45
CA GLY A 211 1.81 -1.08 7.49
C GLY A 211 1.54 -0.58 6.07
N ILE A 212 0.67 0.42 5.91
CA ILE A 212 0.41 1.07 4.61
C ILE A 212 1.66 1.77 4.07
N ASN A 213 2.43 2.45 4.92
CA ASN A 213 3.69 3.06 4.49
C ASN A 213 4.69 2.00 4.01
N LYS A 214 4.85 0.90 4.75
CA LYS A 214 5.71 -0.23 4.34
C LYS A 214 5.23 -0.88 3.04
N LEU A 215 3.92 -1.04 2.87
CA LEU A 215 3.31 -1.54 1.64
C LEU A 215 3.69 -0.65 0.44
N LEU A 216 3.50 0.67 0.57
CA LEU A 216 3.77 1.61 -0.52
C LEU A 216 5.27 1.71 -0.86
N GLU A 217 6.14 1.61 0.13
CA GLU A 217 7.58 1.47 -0.11
C GLU A 217 7.89 0.17 -0.88
N ALA A 218 7.26 -0.95 -0.50
CA ALA A 218 7.40 -2.22 -1.19
C ALA A 218 6.88 -2.16 -2.63
N VAL A 219 5.71 -1.53 -2.87
CA VAL A 219 5.16 -1.26 -4.20
C VAL A 219 6.17 -0.47 -5.05
N GLY A 220 6.75 0.60 -4.50
CA GLY A 220 7.77 1.40 -5.20
C GLY A 220 8.99 0.59 -5.61
N ARG A 221 9.49 -0.30 -4.73
CA ARG A 221 10.63 -1.19 -5.03
C ARG A 221 10.30 -2.21 -6.11
N VAL A 222 9.12 -2.84 -6.02
CA VAL A 222 8.65 -3.80 -7.04
C VAL A 222 8.44 -3.09 -8.38
N ALA A 223 7.96 -1.84 -8.39
CA ALA A 223 7.74 -1.05 -9.60
C ALA A 223 9.06 -0.68 -10.29
N SER A 224 10.09 -0.35 -9.53
CA SER A 224 11.41 0.01 -10.06
C SER A 224 12.24 -1.19 -10.54
N GLY A 225 11.77 -2.43 -10.32
CA GLY A 225 12.50 -3.64 -10.71
C GLY A 225 13.75 -3.91 -9.86
N ALA A 226 13.85 -3.25 -8.69
CA ALA A 226 14.98 -3.38 -7.78
C ALA A 226 14.92 -4.69 -6.98
#